data_d2a7fad8d8fa61344d5aabd71713e548
#
_entry.id   d2a7fad8d8fa61344d5aabd71713e548
#
_cell.length_a   1.000
_cell.length_b   1.000
_cell.length_c   1.000
_cell.angle_alpha   90.00
_cell.angle_beta   90.00
_cell.angle_gamma   90.00
#
_symmetry.space_group_name_H-M   'P 1'
#
loop_
_entity.id
_entity.type
_entity.pdbx_description
1 polymer ?
#
loop_
_entity_poly.entity_id
_entity_poly.type
_entity_poly.pdbx_seq_one_letter_code
_entity_poly.pdbx_strand_id
1 'polypeptide(L)'
;MRGTRPVIYKPGTSMVAQAIRELRRHAVRSTLTAGGIAIGVIALVLLGALSEKTSRLVQGGRDFGAGQITVSGAGANAATGMSRGALVSGEQLDAVRAVPGVAEVAPIVMFPLTESPALPFSLAPLAFGVDEELLARNRRAAAPRVRAGRLVPAAGSDEVVIGSQVAKRFDADVGSTIRVRGRDFRVVGVLEQTLTGPDSFVMMPFATAERLLLDSEPVLRRLTMVPGSQVLPIATAAAVFWKDGEDPEQVADRIRDQVQGLSVVSPKQAEAQIDRALAFLRGIINGGAIVALVVASLAVANTTFTAMVERRREIGLWRVVGATRRQLVSRLVLEAVLLAVAGSTIGLVAGLLATDSLNALTERLGSPVFLITARLVGAAALLPPMMAALAALPPVWRATRRPPTEAVRYA
;
A
#
# COMPACT_ATOMS: atom_id res chain seq x y z
N MET A 1 -46.52 2.42 30.27
CA MET A 1 -46.40 0.97 30.45
C MET A 1 -47.01 0.24 29.25
N ARG A 2 -46.18 -0.08 28.23
CA ARG A 2 -46.66 -0.89 27.08
C ARG A 2 -46.24 -2.33 27.37
N GLY A 3 -47.23 -3.19 27.64
CA GLY A 3 -47.06 -4.60 27.96
C GLY A 3 -46.41 -5.36 26.80
N THR A 4 -45.22 -5.91 27.05
CA THR A 4 -44.52 -6.84 26.15
C THR A 4 -45.23 -8.18 26.19
N ARG A 5 -45.89 -8.57 25.08
CA ARG A 5 -46.47 -9.91 24.91
C ARG A 5 -45.34 -10.97 24.95
N PRO A 6 -45.49 -12.05 25.73
CA PRO A 6 -44.50 -13.11 25.76
C PRO A 6 -44.40 -13.79 24.40
N VAL A 7 -43.16 -14.06 23.96
CA VAL A 7 -42.89 -14.81 22.73
C VAL A 7 -43.21 -16.27 22.97
N ILE A 8 -44.36 -16.71 22.48
CA ILE A 8 -44.71 -18.13 22.44
C ILE A 8 -43.77 -18.83 21.44
N TYR A 9 -43.02 -19.81 21.92
CA TYR A 9 -42.20 -20.69 21.08
C TYR A 9 -43.12 -21.37 20.04
N LYS A 10 -43.02 -20.99 18.77
CA LYS A 10 -43.60 -21.70 17.64
C LYS A 10 -42.63 -22.72 17.12
N PRO A 11 -42.81 -24.02 17.36
CA PRO A 11 -42.01 -25.06 16.71
C PRO A 11 -42.28 -24.96 15.19
N GLY A 12 -41.20 -24.76 14.39
CA GLY A 12 -41.28 -24.66 12.93
C GLY A 12 -40.67 -23.39 12.31
N THR A 13 -40.34 -22.37 13.08
CA THR A 13 -39.59 -21.21 12.52
C THR A 13 -38.07 -21.42 12.64
N SER A 14 -37.33 -21.16 11.55
CA SER A 14 -35.89 -21.29 11.55
C SER A 14 -35.27 -20.39 12.62
N MET A 15 -34.18 -20.84 13.25
CA MET A 15 -33.42 -20.07 14.25
C MET A 15 -33.03 -18.67 13.73
N VAL A 16 -32.71 -18.58 12.42
CA VAL A 16 -32.35 -17.33 11.74
C VAL A 16 -33.53 -16.36 11.72
N ALA A 17 -34.76 -16.82 11.39
CA ALA A 17 -35.93 -15.96 11.35
C ALA A 17 -36.32 -15.45 12.74
N GLN A 18 -36.07 -16.22 13.80
CA GLN A 18 -36.24 -15.80 15.18
C GLN A 18 -35.21 -14.74 15.59
N ALA A 19 -33.92 -14.94 15.25
CA ALA A 19 -32.87 -13.98 15.51
C ALA A 19 -33.14 -12.63 14.82
N ILE A 20 -33.53 -12.64 13.54
CA ILE A 20 -33.85 -11.42 12.77
C ILE A 20 -35.04 -10.66 13.43
N ARG A 21 -36.09 -11.34 13.87
CA ARG A 21 -37.19 -10.70 14.57
C ARG A 21 -36.76 -10.01 15.86
N GLU A 22 -35.85 -10.65 16.56
CA GLU A 22 -35.36 -10.12 17.83
C GLU A 22 -34.45 -8.89 17.60
N LEU A 23 -33.61 -8.91 16.57
CA LEU A 23 -32.81 -7.75 16.16
C LEU A 23 -33.69 -6.54 15.80
N ARG A 24 -34.82 -6.77 15.13
CA ARG A 24 -35.80 -5.70 14.82
C ARG A 24 -36.51 -5.15 16.05
N ARG A 25 -36.73 -5.97 17.06
CA ARG A 25 -37.37 -5.54 18.34
C ARG A 25 -36.51 -4.53 19.11
N HIS A 26 -35.20 -4.69 19.02
CA HIS A 26 -34.20 -3.82 19.66
C HIS A 26 -33.40 -3.03 18.63
N ALA A 27 -34.11 -2.42 17.65
CA ALA A 27 -33.49 -1.80 16.47
C ALA A 27 -32.42 -0.78 16.82
N VAL A 28 -32.63 0.12 17.78
CA VAL A 28 -31.64 1.15 18.16
C VAL A 28 -30.31 0.52 18.62
N ARG A 29 -30.39 -0.48 19.49
CA ARG A 29 -29.16 -1.18 19.97
C ARG A 29 -28.49 -1.94 18.83
N SER A 30 -29.28 -2.66 18.04
CA SER A 30 -28.75 -3.43 16.90
C SER A 30 -28.08 -2.53 15.86
N THR A 31 -28.65 -1.36 15.56
CA THR A 31 -28.05 -0.40 14.63
C THR A 31 -26.79 0.24 15.18
N LEU A 32 -26.73 0.59 16.47
CA LEU A 32 -25.51 1.11 17.11
C LEU A 32 -24.38 0.07 17.09
N THR A 33 -24.69 -1.19 17.39
CA THR A 33 -23.68 -2.26 17.36
C THR A 33 -23.20 -2.55 15.94
N ALA A 34 -24.12 -2.68 14.98
CA ALA A 34 -23.79 -2.86 13.58
C ALA A 34 -22.98 -1.67 13.02
N GLY A 35 -23.33 -0.44 13.44
CA GLY A 35 -22.59 0.77 13.12
C GLY A 35 -21.16 0.77 13.67
N GLY A 36 -20.95 0.36 14.92
CA GLY A 36 -19.63 0.21 15.51
C GLY A 36 -18.76 -0.82 14.77
N ILE A 37 -19.35 -1.96 14.38
CA ILE A 37 -18.67 -2.97 13.56
C ILE A 37 -18.36 -2.40 12.17
N ALA A 38 -19.31 -1.69 11.55
CA ALA A 38 -19.13 -1.09 10.24
C ALA A 38 -17.95 -0.09 10.22
N ILE A 39 -17.82 0.76 11.24
CA ILE A 39 -16.68 1.68 11.39
C ILE A 39 -15.35 0.90 11.49
N GLY A 40 -15.32 -0.18 12.28
CA GLY A 40 -14.14 -1.04 12.38
C GLY A 40 -13.77 -1.69 11.04
N VAL A 41 -14.76 -2.12 10.26
CA VAL A 41 -14.54 -2.70 8.93
C VAL A 41 -14.10 -1.65 7.90
N ILE A 42 -14.67 -0.44 7.94
CA ILE A 42 -14.19 0.69 7.10
C ILE A 42 -12.71 0.95 7.37
N ALA A 43 -12.31 1.04 8.64
CA ALA A 43 -10.92 1.23 9.02
C ALA A 43 -10.03 0.07 8.53
N LEU A 44 -10.49 -1.18 8.67
CA LEU A 44 -9.78 -2.37 8.18
C LEU A 44 -9.58 -2.34 6.65
N VAL A 45 -10.62 -1.94 5.89
CA VAL A 45 -10.55 -1.82 4.42
C VAL A 45 -9.59 -0.73 4.00
N LEU A 46 -9.68 0.47 4.58
CA LEU A 46 -8.81 1.61 4.24
C LEU A 46 -7.35 1.32 4.59
N LEU A 47 -7.08 0.90 5.82
CA LEU A 47 -5.71 0.58 6.25
C LEU A 47 -5.15 -0.63 5.52
N GLY A 48 -5.97 -1.66 5.27
CA GLY A 48 -5.58 -2.83 4.50
C GLY A 48 -5.26 -2.49 3.05
N ALA A 49 -6.08 -1.67 2.38
CA ALA A 49 -5.85 -1.24 0.99
C ALA A 49 -4.57 -0.39 0.86
N LEU A 50 -4.28 0.47 1.85
CA LEU A 50 -3.04 1.22 1.93
C LEU A 50 -1.82 0.30 2.11
N SER A 51 -1.94 -0.71 2.98
CA SER A 51 -0.89 -1.72 3.20
C SER A 51 -0.58 -2.53 1.95
N GLU A 52 -1.61 -2.98 1.24
CA GLU A 52 -1.46 -3.72 -0.02
C GLU A 52 -0.77 -2.88 -1.09
N LYS A 53 -1.17 -1.63 -1.27
CA LYS A 53 -0.53 -0.70 -2.21
C LYS A 53 0.93 -0.48 -1.88
N THR A 54 1.25 -0.19 -0.60
CA THR A 54 2.63 0.01 -0.15
C THR A 54 3.48 -1.24 -0.38
N SER A 55 2.93 -2.42 -0.10
CA SER A 55 3.62 -3.69 -0.32
C SER A 55 3.94 -3.94 -1.80
N ARG A 56 3.02 -3.59 -2.71
CA ARG A 56 3.23 -3.70 -4.16
C ARG A 56 4.27 -2.73 -4.68
N LEU A 57 4.19 -1.46 -4.23
CA LEU A 57 5.19 -0.43 -4.61
C LEU A 57 6.61 -0.88 -4.29
N VAL A 58 6.78 -1.50 -3.15
CA VAL A 58 8.10 -1.95 -2.70
C VAL A 58 8.58 -3.20 -3.41
N GLN A 59 7.69 -4.18 -3.65
CA GLN A 59 8.05 -5.33 -4.48
C GLN A 59 8.54 -4.89 -5.85
N GLY A 60 7.84 -3.96 -6.49
CA GLY A 60 8.26 -3.43 -7.78
C GLY A 60 9.55 -2.60 -7.72
N GLY A 61 9.79 -1.88 -6.62
CA GLY A 61 11.07 -1.21 -6.39
C GLY A 61 12.22 -2.18 -6.25
N ARG A 62 12.00 -3.33 -5.59
CA ARG A 62 12.98 -4.42 -5.54
C ARG A 62 13.25 -5.01 -6.92
N ASP A 63 12.20 -5.34 -7.66
CA ASP A 63 12.32 -5.94 -8.99
C ASP A 63 13.04 -5.01 -9.97
N PHE A 64 12.82 -3.69 -9.85
CA PHE A 64 13.50 -2.67 -10.67
C PHE A 64 14.96 -2.44 -10.25
N GLY A 65 15.26 -2.46 -8.93
CA GLY A 65 16.61 -2.26 -8.37
C GLY A 65 17.42 -3.55 -8.16
N ALA A 66 16.80 -4.71 -8.38
CA ALA A 66 17.45 -5.99 -8.17
C ALA A 66 18.58 -6.21 -9.17
N GLY A 67 19.73 -6.63 -8.66
CA GLY A 67 20.86 -7.00 -9.51
C GLY A 67 21.81 -5.85 -9.89
N GLN A 68 21.72 -4.70 -9.22
CA GLN A 68 22.66 -3.59 -9.40
C GLN A 68 23.11 -3.03 -8.04
N ILE A 69 24.35 -2.54 -7.99
CA ILE A 69 24.84 -1.69 -6.90
C ILE A 69 24.43 -0.26 -7.26
N THR A 70 23.77 0.46 -6.35
CA THR A 70 23.38 1.85 -6.59
C THR A 70 24.42 2.78 -5.99
N VAL A 71 24.95 3.67 -6.82
CA VAL A 71 25.89 4.72 -6.41
C VAL A 71 25.20 6.06 -6.58
N SER A 72 25.28 6.93 -5.58
CA SER A 72 24.74 8.30 -5.62
C SER A 72 25.65 9.25 -4.87
N GLY A 73 25.47 10.54 -5.05
CA GLY A 73 26.27 11.53 -4.32
C GLY A 73 26.02 11.48 -2.82
N ALA A 74 26.99 11.91 -2.02
CA ALA A 74 26.90 11.93 -0.55
C ALA A 74 25.68 12.71 -0.07
N GLY A 75 24.91 12.13 0.88
CA GLY A 75 23.68 12.72 1.41
C GLY A 75 22.42 12.43 0.59
N ALA A 76 22.50 11.67 -0.49
CA ALA A 76 21.34 11.19 -1.21
C ALA A 76 20.60 10.11 -0.43
N ASN A 77 19.25 10.18 -0.43
CA ASN A 77 18.45 9.11 0.13
C ASN A 77 18.31 7.99 -0.90
N ALA A 78 19.12 6.94 -0.75
CA ALA A 78 19.18 5.82 -1.67
C ALA A 78 17.83 5.08 -1.86
N ALA A 79 16.95 5.14 -0.85
CA ALA A 79 15.63 4.50 -0.92
C ALA A 79 14.65 5.20 -1.88
N THR A 80 14.84 6.48 -2.15
CA THR A 80 13.96 7.27 -3.02
C THR A 80 14.61 7.63 -4.36
N GLY A 81 15.92 7.40 -4.53
CA GLY A 81 16.68 7.85 -5.69
C GLY A 81 16.71 9.38 -5.86
N MET A 82 16.17 10.12 -4.88
CA MET A 82 16.06 11.58 -4.92
C MET A 82 17.22 12.19 -4.17
N SER A 83 18.22 12.67 -4.90
CA SER A 83 19.31 13.47 -4.36
C SER A 83 18.84 14.90 -4.16
N ARG A 84 18.73 15.34 -2.91
CA ARG A 84 18.64 16.76 -2.59
C ARG A 84 20.05 17.34 -2.41
N GLY A 85 20.92 17.23 -3.41
CA GLY A 85 22.12 18.01 -3.31
C GLY A 85 23.41 17.49 -3.90
N ALA A 86 23.74 16.22 -3.82
CA ALA A 86 25.03 15.77 -4.35
C ALA A 86 24.85 14.98 -5.66
N LEU A 87 25.44 15.51 -6.73
CA LEU A 87 25.51 14.85 -8.02
C LEU A 87 26.76 13.97 -8.09
N VAL A 88 26.73 12.97 -8.95
CA VAL A 88 27.89 12.16 -9.29
C VAL A 88 28.55 12.77 -10.52
N SER A 89 29.82 13.17 -10.40
CA SER A 89 30.56 13.76 -11.52
C SER A 89 31.09 12.70 -12.47
N GLY A 90 31.45 13.13 -13.70
CA GLY A 90 32.09 12.27 -14.67
C GLY A 90 33.36 11.61 -14.15
N GLU A 91 34.22 12.38 -13.43
CA GLU A 91 35.41 11.85 -12.79
C GLU A 91 35.14 10.73 -11.78
N GLN A 92 34.07 10.90 -10.96
CA GLN A 92 33.64 9.86 -10.02
C GLN A 92 33.08 8.62 -10.75
N LEU A 93 32.34 8.82 -11.84
CA LEU A 93 31.85 7.70 -12.67
C LEU A 93 33.02 6.92 -13.29
N ASP A 94 34.06 7.60 -13.77
CA ASP A 94 35.24 6.97 -14.33
C ASP A 94 36.07 6.25 -13.25
N ALA A 95 36.18 6.85 -12.07
CA ALA A 95 36.78 6.20 -10.91
C ALA A 95 36.05 4.91 -10.52
N VAL A 96 34.71 4.92 -10.51
CA VAL A 96 33.89 3.72 -10.24
C VAL A 96 34.11 2.65 -11.34
N ARG A 97 34.22 3.04 -12.62
CA ARG A 97 34.50 2.10 -13.73
C ARG A 97 35.85 1.41 -13.58
N ALA A 98 36.82 2.09 -12.98
CA ALA A 98 38.18 1.57 -12.77
C ALA A 98 38.26 0.57 -11.59
N VAL A 99 37.25 0.47 -10.73
CA VAL A 99 37.27 -0.43 -9.57
C VAL A 99 37.25 -1.89 -10.01
N PRO A 100 38.16 -2.74 -9.46
CA PRO A 100 38.22 -4.16 -9.78
C PRO A 100 36.90 -4.86 -9.45
N GLY A 101 36.36 -5.65 -10.39
CA GLY A 101 35.10 -6.36 -10.25
C GLY A 101 33.88 -5.61 -10.82
N VAL A 102 34.02 -4.35 -11.17
CA VAL A 102 33.01 -3.60 -11.92
C VAL A 102 33.02 -4.04 -13.38
N ALA A 103 31.86 -4.39 -13.91
CA ALA A 103 31.67 -4.73 -15.31
C ALA A 103 31.16 -3.53 -16.12
N GLU A 104 30.20 -2.81 -15.61
CA GLU A 104 29.56 -1.70 -16.31
C GLU A 104 29.00 -0.67 -15.32
N VAL A 105 29.06 0.60 -15.68
CA VAL A 105 28.51 1.72 -14.91
C VAL A 105 27.55 2.50 -15.79
N ALA A 106 26.31 2.54 -15.38
CA ALA A 106 25.24 3.22 -16.06
C ALA A 106 24.83 4.48 -15.32
N PRO A 107 25.13 5.65 -15.81
CA PRO A 107 24.70 6.89 -15.22
C PRO A 107 23.16 7.04 -15.35
N ILE A 108 22.54 7.57 -14.30
CA ILE A 108 21.10 7.83 -14.21
C ILE A 108 20.90 9.29 -13.84
N VAL A 109 20.02 9.95 -14.56
CA VAL A 109 19.51 11.28 -14.19
C VAL A 109 18.05 11.16 -13.81
N MET A 110 17.72 11.52 -12.57
CA MET A 110 16.36 11.46 -12.07
C MET A 110 16.00 12.76 -11.35
N PHE A 111 14.86 13.37 -11.73
CA PHE A 111 14.37 14.58 -11.09
C PHE A 111 12.83 14.68 -11.21
N PRO A 112 12.15 15.39 -10.27
CA PRO A 112 10.71 15.58 -10.34
C PRO A 112 10.30 16.38 -11.60
N LEU A 113 9.22 15.94 -12.25
CA LEU A 113 8.66 16.66 -13.40
C LEU A 113 8.12 18.05 -13.03
N THR A 114 7.60 18.19 -11.81
CA THR A 114 7.07 19.43 -11.27
C THR A 114 7.65 19.71 -9.90
N GLU A 115 7.81 20.98 -9.55
CA GLU A 115 8.30 21.42 -8.23
C GLU A 115 7.25 21.29 -7.12
N SER A 116 6.02 20.89 -7.47
CA SER A 116 4.93 20.72 -6.50
C SER A 116 5.23 19.60 -5.51
N PRO A 117 4.99 19.80 -4.21
CA PRO A 117 5.20 18.77 -3.22
C PRO A 117 4.28 17.58 -3.52
N ALA A 118 4.87 16.40 -3.63
CA ALA A 118 4.12 15.16 -3.71
C ALA A 118 3.42 14.89 -2.37
N LEU A 119 2.21 14.35 -2.44
CA LEU A 119 1.55 13.85 -1.24
C LEU A 119 2.43 12.73 -0.61
N PRO A 120 2.45 12.58 0.72
CA PRO A 120 3.34 11.63 1.41
C PRO A 120 3.23 10.17 0.93
N PHE A 121 2.14 9.82 0.27
CA PHE A 121 1.83 8.46 -0.18
C PHE A 121 1.68 8.32 -1.71
N SER A 122 2.03 9.36 -2.48
CA SER A 122 2.04 9.32 -3.94
C SER A 122 3.46 9.51 -4.47
N LEU A 123 3.85 8.69 -5.43
CA LEU A 123 5.08 8.94 -6.17
C LEU A 123 4.84 10.14 -7.10
N ALA A 124 5.60 11.22 -6.90
CA ALA A 124 5.60 12.30 -7.88
C ALA A 124 6.10 11.75 -9.22
N PRO A 125 5.54 12.19 -10.35
CA PRO A 125 6.10 11.84 -11.65
C PRO A 125 7.55 12.31 -11.74
N LEU A 126 8.43 11.39 -12.17
CA LEU A 126 9.87 11.61 -12.26
C LEU A 126 10.31 11.53 -13.72
N ALA A 127 11.12 12.48 -14.16
CA ALA A 127 11.95 12.29 -15.35
C ALA A 127 13.05 11.29 -15.03
N PHE A 128 13.24 10.32 -15.88
CA PHE A 128 14.19 9.24 -15.73
C PHE A 128 15.04 9.14 -17.00
N GLY A 129 16.23 9.71 -16.94
CA GLY A 129 17.21 9.64 -18.00
C GLY A 129 18.10 8.42 -17.80
N VAL A 130 18.17 7.57 -18.81
CA VAL A 130 18.95 6.32 -18.75
C VAL A 130 19.57 6.03 -20.11
N ASP A 131 20.70 5.33 -20.10
CA ASP A 131 21.34 4.83 -21.30
C ASP A 131 20.46 3.72 -21.92
N GLU A 132 20.18 3.85 -23.21
CA GLU A 132 19.31 2.97 -23.97
C GLU A 132 19.88 1.56 -24.08
N GLU A 133 21.18 1.46 -24.28
CA GLU A 133 21.87 0.18 -24.39
C GLU A 133 21.78 -0.60 -23.08
N LEU A 134 21.77 0.11 -21.95
CA LEU A 134 21.63 -0.48 -20.64
C LEU A 134 20.27 -1.09 -20.41
N LEU A 135 19.19 -0.37 -20.77
CA LEU A 135 17.85 -0.92 -20.70
C LEU A 135 17.69 -2.19 -21.52
N ALA A 136 18.36 -2.24 -22.69
CA ALA A 136 18.34 -3.40 -23.57
C ALA A 136 19.17 -4.58 -23.04
N ARG A 137 20.28 -4.33 -22.32
CA ARG A 137 21.21 -5.35 -21.82
C ARG A 137 20.86 -5.87 -20.43
N ASN A 138 20.11 -5.11 -19.62
CA ASN A 138 19.80 -5.49 -18.24
C ASN A 138 18.79 -6.64 -18.19
N ARG A 139 19.27 -7.87 -18.37
CA ARG A 139 18.48 -9.11 -18.24
C ARG A 139 18.11 -9.44 -16.80
N ARG A 140 18.70 -8.78 -15.79
CA ARG A 140 18.50 -9.07 -14.37
C ARG A 140 17.38 -8.23 -13.74
N ALA A 141 17.15 -7.01 -14.26
CA ALA A 141 15.97 -6.23 -13.90
C ALA A 141 14.81 -6.63 -14.82
N ALA A 142 13.62 -6.78 -14.27
CA ALA A 142 12.44 -6.98 -15.07
C ALA A 142 12.23 -5.74 -15.96
N ALA A 143 12.60 -5.84 -17.24
CA ALA A 143 12.37 -4.77 -18.19
C ALA A 143 10.89 -4.40 -18.18
N PRO A 144 10.52 -3.12 -18.02
CA PRO A 144 9.13 -2.71 -18.02
C PRO A 144 8.48 -3.11 -19.34
N ARG A 145 7.32 -3.76 -19.26
CA ARG A 145 6.56 -4.14 -20.45
C ARG A 145 5.88 -2.94 -21.06
N VAL A 146 5.83 -2.89 -22.37
CA VAL A 146 5.18 -1.83 -23.15
C VAL A 146 3.75 -2.24 -23.45
N ARG A 147 2.78 -1.41 -23.07
CA ARG A 147 1.37 -1.56 -23.45
C ARG A 147 1.16 -1.19 -24.93
N ALA A 148 1.81 -0.10 -25.37
CA ALA A 148 1.71 0.40 -26.73
C ALA A 148 2.99 1.14 -27.14
N GLY A 149 3.36 1.08 -28.41
CA GLY A 149 4.55 1.74 -28.92
C GLY A 149 5.84 0.96 -28.71
N ARG A 150 6.96 1.65 -28.45
CA ARG A 150 8.30 1.07 -28.24
C ARG A 150 8.87 1.46 -26.88
N LEU A 151 9.73 0.60 -26.32
CA LEU A 151 10.32 0.80 -24.99
C LEU A 151 11.43 1.85 -24.99
N VAL A 152 12.19 1.95 -26.07
CA VAL A 152 13.40 2.78 -26.13
C VAL A 152 13.14 3.99 -27.01
N PRO A 153 13.28 5.24 -26.50
CA PRO A 153 13.28 6.45 -27.30
C PRO A 153 14.52 6.50 -28.19
N ALA A 154 14.51 7.24 -29.28
CA ALA A 154 15.69 7.37 -30.13
C ALA A 154 16.74 8.26 -29.44
N ALA A 155 18.03 7.87 -29.56
CA ALA A 155 19.15 8.62 -28.98
C ALA A 155 19.16 10.07 -29.46
N GLY A 156 19.30 11.01 -28.53
CA GLY A 156 19.36 12.45 -28.85
C GLY A 156 18.07 13.09 -29.33
N SER A 157 16.95 12.35 -29.34
CA SER A 157 15.64 12.86 -29.73
C SER A 157 14.85 13.46 -28.56
N ASP A 158 13.81 14.24 -28.88
CA ASP A 158 12.81 14.70 -27.93
C ASP A 158 11.66 13.68 -27.82
N GLU A 159 12.01 12.41 -27.71
CA GLU A 159 11.09 11.30 -27.54
C GLU A 159 11.13 10.77 -26.11
N VAL A 160 9.97 10.34 -25.63
CA VAL A 160 9.83 9.78 -24.28
C VAL A 160 8.95 8.55 -24.27
N VAL A 161 9.23 7.65 -23.31
CA VAL A 161 8.34 6.57 -22.93
C VAL A 161 7.75 6.93 -21.56
N ILE A 162 6.44 6.83 -21.44
CA ILE A 162 5.74 7.23 -20.22
C ILE A 162 5.13 6.04 -19.49
N GLY A 163 5.19 6.10 -18.16
CA GLY A 163 4.52 5.13 -17.30
C GLY A 163 3.00 5.28 -17.34
N SER A 164 2.30 4.22 -16.96
CA SER A 164 0.83 4.15 -17.01
C SER A 164 0.13 5.26 -16.21
N GLN A 165 0.70 5.71 -15.09
CA GLN A 165 0.16 6.81 -14.29
C GLN A 165 0.40 8.16 -14.94
N VAL A 166 1.55 8.35 -15.57
CA VAL A 166 1.86 9.57 -16.33
C VAL A 166 0.91 9.69 -17.52
N ALA A 167 0.68 8.58 -18.24
CA ALA A 167 -0.25 8.53 -19.36
C ALA A 167 -1.67 8.98 -18.94
N LYS A 168 -2.18 8.47 -17.83
CA LYS A 168 -3.48 8.88 -17.28
C LYS A 168 -3.50 10.35 -16.84
N ARG A 169 -2.45 10.81 -16.15
CA ARG A 169 -2.38 12.16 -15.60
C ARG A 169 -2.37 13.24 -16.68
N PHE A 170 -1.67 12.99 -17.78
CA PHE A 170 -1.53 13.94 -18.89
C PHE A 170 -2.52 13.67 -20.03
N ASP A 171 -3.40 12.67 -19.86
CA ASP A 171 -4.32 12.18 -20.91
C ASP A 171 -3.57 11.94 -22.23
N ALA A 172 -2.40 11.28 -22.14
CA ALA A 172 -1.45 11.10 -23.21
C ALA A 172 -1.33 9.63 -23.62
N ASP A 173 -1.28 9.39 -24.93
CA ASP A 173 -1.02 8.07 -25.52
C ASP A 173 0.11 8.19 -26.56
N VAL A 174 0.48 7.07 -27.20
CA VAL A 174 1.51 7.06 -28.24
C VAL A 174 1.17 8.06 -29.35
N GLY A 175 2.14 8.93 -29.67
CA GLY A 175 1.99 10.02 -30.62
C GLY A 175 1.60 11.35 -30.01
N SER A 176 1.14 11.37 -28.77
CA SER A 176 0.86 12.63 -28.02
C SER A 176 2.14 13.41 -27.72
N THR A 177 1.99 14.70 -27.43
CA THR A 177 3.08 15.55 -26.93
C THR A 177 2.83 15.90 -25.49
N ILE A 178 3.84 15.70 -24.62
CA ILE A 178 3.80 16.11 -23.22
C ILE A 178 4.86 17.18 -22.96
N ARG A 179 4.53 18.11 -22.06
CA ARG A 179 5.48 19.16 -21.65
C ARG A 179 6.15 18.81 -20.33
N VAL A 180 7.49 18.72 -20.36
CA VAL A 180 8.33 18.44 -19.20
C VAL A 180 9.28 19.62 -19.01
N ARG A 181 9.20 20.31 -17.87
CA ARG A 181 10.02 21.50 -17.54
C ARG A 181 10.12 22.52 -18.69
N GLY A 182 8.99 22.81 -19.35
CA GLY A 182 8.90 23.82 -20.41
C GLY A 182 9.28 23.33 -21.81
N ARG A 183 9.79 22.11 -21.99
CA ARG A 183 10.12 21.50 -23.27
C ARG A 183 9.09 20.45 -23.67
N ASP A 184 8.75 20.41 -24.95
CA ASP A 184 7.78 19.49 -25.50
C ASP A 184 8.45 18.19 -25.93
N PHE A 185 7.87 17.03 -25.54
CA PHE A 185 8.38 15.70 -25.86
C PHE A 185 7.29 14.85 -26.51
N ARG A 186 7.66 14.11 -27.54
CA ARG A 186 6.77 13.17 -28.21
C ARG A 186 6.74 11.82 -27.49
N VAL A 187 5.57 11.34 -27.14
CA VAL A 187 5.37 10.03 -26.53
C VAL A 187 5.50 8.95 -27.62
N VAL A 188 6.48 8.04 -27.47
CA VAL A 188 6.71 6.92 -28.39
C VAL A 188 6.37 5.57 -27.80
N GLY A 189 6.11 5.51 -26.51
CA GLY A 189 5.68 4.29 -25.83
C GLY A 189 4.96 4.58 -24.53
N VAL A 190 4.07 3.68 -24.15
CA VAL A 190 3.35 3.71 -22.89
C VAL A 190 3.55 2.37 -22.20
N LEU A 191 4.04 2.37 -20.95
CA LEU A 191 4.30 1.17 -20.18
C LEU A 191 3.01 0.50 -19.68
N GLU A 192 3.05 -0.83 -19.53
CA GLU A 192 2.00 -1.54 -18.79
C GLU A 192 1.95 -1.09 -17.34
N GLN A 193 0.76 -1.13 -16.75
CA GLN A 193 0.59 -0.80 -15.35
C GLN A 193 1.18 -1.90 -14.47
N THR A 194 2.19 -1.54 -13.68
CA THR A 194 2.89 -2.46 -12.77
C THR A 194 2.53 -2.21 -11.30
N LEU A 195 1.87 -1.10 -10.99
CA LEU A 195 1.63 -0.57 -9.63
C LEU A 195 2.95 -0.27 -8.87
N THR A 196 4.02 0.06 -9.60
CA THR A 196 5.39 0.25 -9.09
C THR A 196 5.98 1.58 -9.57
N GLY A 197 7.25 1.86 -9.24
CA GLY A 197 7.94 3.10 -9.62
C GLY A 197 7.84 3.48 -11.09
N PRO A 198 8.14 2.57 -12.03
CA PRO A 198 8.04 2.81 -13.48
C PRO A 198 6.72 3.42 -13.97
N ASP A 199 5.61 3.14 -13.28
CA ASP A 199 4.31 3.74 -13.63
C ASP A 199 4.31 5.28 -13.56
N SER A 200 5.19 5.86 -12.74
CA SER A 200 5.32 7.30 -12.52
C SER A 200 6.49 7.92 -13.30
N PHE A 201 7.18 7.16 -14.15
CA PHE A 201 8.36 7.66 -14.86
C PHE A 201 8.03 8.22 -16.24
N VAL A 202 8.75 9.28 -16.61
CA VAL A 202 8.95 9.73 -17.97
C VAL A 202 10.36 9.38 -18.36
N MET A 203 10.51 8.27 -19.07
CA MET A 203 11.80 7.74 -19.49
C MET A 203 12.28 8.44 -20.78
N MET A 204 13.50 8.93 -20.77
CA MET A 204 14.12 9.64 -21.88
C MET A 204 15.58 9.27 -22.01
N PRO A 205 16.25 9.57 -23.14
CA PRO A 205 17.69 9.36 -23.28
C PRO A 205 18.47 10.12 -22.21
N PHE A 206 19.54 9.53 -21.69
CA PHE A 206 20.36 10.13 -20.63
C PHE A 206 20.80 11.55 -20.96
N ALA A 207 21.37 11.76 -22.15
CA ALA A 207 21.84 13.08 -22.59
C ALA A 207 20.72 14.13 -22.69
N THR A 208 19.48 13.70 -22.96
CA THR A 208 18.32 14.58 -23.00
C THR A 208 17.90 14.99 -21.59
N ALA A 209 17.86 14.03 -20.66
CA ALA A 209 17.55 14.28 -19.24
C ALA A 209 18.62 15.16 -18.58
N GLU A 210 19.90 14.91 -18.85
CA GLU A 210 21.02 15.71 -18.35
C GLU A 210 20.90 17.17 -18.79
N ARG A 211 20.72 17.40 -20.08
CA ARG A 211 20.50 18.76 -20.62
C ARG A 211 19.30 19.45 -19.97
N LEU A 212 18.19 18.75 -19.85
CA LEU A 212 16.97 19.28 -19.23
C LEU A 212 17.19 19.63 -17.75
N LEU A 213 17.97 18.84 -17.01
CA LEU A 213 18.35 19.14 -15.64
C LEU A 213 19.23 20.38 -15.56
N LEU A 214 20.26 20.48 -16.42
CA LEU A 214 21.18 21.63 -16.48
C LEU A 214 20.45 22.94 -16.86
N ASP A 215 19.53 22.87 -17.80
CA ASP A 215 18.75 24.04 -18.24
C ASP A 215 17.77 24.52 -17.15
N SER A 216 17.24 23.60 -16.36
CA SER A 216 16.27 23.91 -15.31
C SER A 216 16.90 24.36 -13.98
N GLU A 217 18.21 24.05 -13.77
CA GLU A 217 18.92 24.36 -12.53
C GLU A 217 20.06 25.38 -12.79
N PRO A 218 19.82 26.68 -12.57
CA PRO A 218 20.81 27.72 -12.90
C PRO A 218 22.17 27.55 -12.21
N VAL A 219 22.19 26.96 -11.02
CA VAL A 219 23.44 26.69 -10.28
C VAL A 219 24.30 25.66 -11.01
N LEU A 220 23.69 24.56 -11.47
CA LEU A 220 24.37 23.52 -12.21
C LEU A 220 24.91 24.02 -13.54
N ARG A 221 24.12 24.82 -14.25
CA ARG A 221 24.53 25.44 -15.50
C ARG A 221 25.75 26.35 -15.34
N ARG A 222 25.89 27.06 -14.23
CA ARG A 222 27.10 27.87 -13.94
C ARG A 222 28.32 27.01 -13.70
N LEU A 223 28.17 25.86 -13.04
CA LEU A 223 29.30 24.93 -12.78
C LEU A 223 29.85 24.33 -14.07
N THR A 224 29.02 24.07 -15.09
CA THR A 224 29.50 23.56 -16.39
C THR A 224 30.14 24.61 -17.27
N MET A 225 29.97 25.91 -16.97
CA MET A 225 30.59 27.00 -17.72
C MET A 225 31.99 27.40 -17.24
N VAL A 226 32.50 26.78 -16.17
CA VAL A 226 33.84 27.05 -15.66
C VAL A 226 34.87 26.39 -16.62
N PRO A 227 35.78 27.16 -17.23
CA PRO A 227 36.79 26.60 -18.13
C PRO A 227 37.67 25.56 -17.41
N GLY A 228 37.79 24.35 -18.02
CA GLY A 228 38.55 23.24 -17.44
C GLY A 228 37.80 22.36 -16.45
N SER A 229 36.49 22.63 -16.17
CA SER A 229 35.68 21.75 -15.33
C SER A 229 35.30 20.48 -16.09
N GLN A 230 35.80 19.32 -15.65
CA GLN A 230 35.35 18.00 -16.11
C GLN A 230 34.14 17.53 -15.31
N VAL A 231 33.09 18.39 -15.25
CA VAL A 231 31.89 18.09 -14.43
C VAL A 231 30.94 17.16 -15.18
N LEU A 232 31.00 17.16 -16.51
CA LEU A 232 30.14 16.31 -17.35
C LEU A 232 30.75 14.92 -17.60
N PRO A 233 29.96 13.85 -17.68
CA PRO A 233 28.50 13.82 -17.49
C PRO A 233 28.10 13.95 -16.02
N ILE A 234 26.95 14.63 -15.77
CA ILE A 234 26.38 14.75 -14.42
C ILE A 234 25.28 13.72 -14.27
N ALA A 235 25.38 12.91 -13.23
CA ALA A 235 24.35 11.95 -12.87
C ALA A 235 23.79 12.23 -11.47
N THR A 236 22.54 11.90 -11.23
CA THR A 236 21.96 11.91 -9.88
C THR A 236 22.26 10.61 -9.14
N ALA A 237 22.42 9.53 -9.91
CA ALA A 237 22.83 8.21 -9.43
C ALA A 237 23.51 7.44 -10.58
N ALA A 238 24.09 6.29 -10.25
CA ALA A 238 24.55 5.33 -11.24
C ALA A 238 24.19 3.90 -10.80
N ALA A 239 23.76 3.08 -11.74
CA ALA A 239 23.67 1.65 -11.57
C ALA A 239 25.01 1.01 -11.93
N VAL A 240 25.57 0.22 -11.03
CA VAL A 240 26.83 -0.47 -11.23
C VAL A 240 26.58 -1.96 -11.27
N PHE A 241 27.02 -2.59 -12.35
CA PHE A 241 26.96 -4.02 -12.56
C PHE A 241 28.32 -4.64 -12.31
N TRP A 242 28.34 -5.79 -11.67
CA TRP A 242 29.59 -6.52 -11.35
C TRP A 242 29.84 -7.62 -12.36
N LYS A 243 31.12 -8.03 -12.49
CA LYS A 243 31.52 -9.15 -13.34
C LYS A 243 30.96 -10.46 -12.83
N ASP A 244 30.70 -11.40 -13.74
CA ASP A 244 30.23 -12.73 -13.37
C ASP A 244 31.23 -13.44 -12.44
N GLY A 245 30.70 -14.00 -11.35
CA GLY A 245 31.52 -14.66 -10.32
C GLY A 245 31.99 -13.76 -9.17
N GLU A 246 31.86 -12.44 -9.28
CA GLU A 246 32.18 -11.50 -8.18
C GLU A 246 31.00 -11.39 -7.20
N ASP A 247 31.31 -11.19 -5.92
CA ASP A 247 30.31 -10.90 -4.89
C ASP A 247 29.97 -9.41 -4.92
N PRO A 248 28.69 -9.03 -5.18
CA PRO A 248 28.27 -7.63 -5.24
C PRO A 248 28.54 -6.84 -3.95
N GLU A 249 28.53 -7.50 -2.79
CA GLU A 249 28.83 -6.84 -1.52
C GLU A 249 30.30 -6.41 -1.47
N GLN A 250 31.21 -7.28 -1.87
CA GLN A 250 32.63 -6.96 -1.91
C GLN A 250 32.96 -5.90 -2.95
N VAL A 251 32.28 -5.92 -4.10
CA VAL A 251 32.42 -4.86 -5.12
C VAL A 251 31.94 -3.53 -4.58
N ALA A 252 30.79 -3.50 -3.89
CA ALA A 252 30.27 -2.29 -3.26
C ALA A 252 31.22 -1.74 -2.18
N ASP A 253 31.83 -2.63 -1.38
CA ASP A 253 32.82 -2.22 -0.37
C ASP A 253 34.07 -1.62 -1.04
N ARG A 254 34.62 -2.26 -2.09
CA ARG A 254 35.73 -1.71 -2.86
C ARG A 254 35.44 -0.33 -3.46
N ILE A 255 34.22 -0.12 -3.99
CA ILE A 255 33.81 1.21 -4.50
C ILE A 255 33.81 2.22 -3.36
N ARG A 256 33.27 1.86 -2.20
CA ARG A 256 33.16 2.74 -1.02
C ARG A 256 34.56 3.15 -0.49
N ASP A 257 35.51 2.23 -0.51
CA ASP A 257 36.84 2.47 0.00
C ASP A 257 37.69 3.27 -0.99
N GLN A 258 37.51 3.08 -2.30
CA GLN A 258 38.37 3.68 -3.34
C GLN A 258 37.83 5.02 -3.88
N VAL A 259 36.50 5.24 -3.85
CA VAL A 259 35.91 6.46 -4.41
C VAL A 259 35.17 7.23 -3.31
N GLN A 260 35.78 8.36 -2.92
CA GLN A 260 35.23 9.21 -1.86
C GLN A 260 34.05 10.08 -2.33
N GLY A 261 33.20 10.50 -1.39
CA GLY A 261 32.10 11.42 -1.67
C GLY A 261 30.88 10.76 -2.32
N LEU A 262 30.83 9.43 -2.35
CA LEU A 262 29.72 8.66 -2.87
C LEU A 262 28.99 7.90 -1.74
N SER A 263 27.70 7.78 -1.89
CA SER A 263 26.87 6.84 -1.14
C SER A 263 26.70 5.59 -1.99
N VAL A 264 27.23 4.47 -1.52
CA VAL A 264 27.20 3.19 -2.24
C VAL A 264 26.27 2.23 -1.50
N VAL A 265 25.26 1.74 -2.17
CA VAL A 265 24.26 0.83 -1.61
C VAL A 265 24.30 -0.47 -2.39
N SER A 266 24.69 -1.54 -1.73
CA SER A 266 24.68 -2.89 -2.28
C SER A 266 23.24 -3.45 -2.39
N PRO A 267 23.00 -4.50 -3.20
CA PRO A 267 21.69 -5.13 -3.31
C PRO A 267 21.09 -5.56 -1.96
N LYS A 268 21.91 -6.21 -1.10
CA LYS A 268 21.44 -6.64 0.24
C LYS A 268 21.14 -5.46 1.16
N GLN A 269 21.93 -4.39 1.09
CA GLN A 269 21.67 -3.18 1.88
C GLN A 269 20.40 -2.48 1.42
N ALA A 270 20.15 -2.39 0.11
CA ALA A 270 18.94 -1.86 -0.45
C ALA A 270 17.70 -2.65 0.02
N GLU A 271 17.75 -3.98 -0.08
CA GLU A 271 16.69 -4.85 0.44
C GLU A 271 16.46 -4.65 1.94
N ALA A 272 17.51 -4.62 2.75
CA ALA A 272 17.41 -4.44 4.19
C ALA A 272 16.86 -3.05 4.60
N GLN A 273 17.18 -1.99 3.84
CA GLN A 273 16.60 -0.65 4.08
C GLN A 273 15.11 -0.63 3.75
N ILE A 274 14.75 -1.20 2.62
CA ILE A 274 13.36 -1.35 2.19
C ILE A 274 12.58 -2.17 3.21
N ASP A 275 13.11 -3.31 3.65
CA ASP A 275 12.45 -4.17 4.64
C ASP A 275 12.22 -3.48 5.97
N ARG A 276 13.19 -2.72 6.45
CA ARG A 276 13.06 -1.95 7.70
C ARG A 276 11.98 -0.87 7.59
N ALA A 277 12.00 -0.09 6.50
CA ALA A 277 10.99 0.94 6.26
C ALA A 277 9.57 0.35 6.17
N LEU A 278 9.45 -0.80 5.49
CA LEU A 278 8.17 -1.51 5.38
C LEU A 278 7.72 -2.16 6.68
N ALA A 279 8.61 -2.78 7.43
CA ALA A 279 8.28 -3.41 8.70
C ALA A 279 7.67 -2.37 9.66
N PHE A 280 8.25 -1.17 9.72
CA PHE A 280 7.73 -0.07 10.52
C PHE A 280 6.33 0.37 10.03
N LEU A 281 6.18 0.63 8.74
CA LEU A 281 4.90 1.07 8.17
C LEU A 281 3.81 -0.01 8.29
N ARG A 282 4.15 -1.27 7.99
CA ARG A 282 3.24 -2.42 8.18
C ARG A 282 2.87 -2.59 9.65
N GLY A 283 3.80 -2.35 10.56
CA GLY A 283 3.55 -2.39 12.01
C GLY A 283 2.47 -1.38 12.41
N ILE A 284 2.57 -0.13 11.96
CA ILE A 284 1.57 0.91 12.22
C ILE A 284 0.22 0.54 11.63
N ILE A 285 0.18 0.15 10.35
CA ILE A 285 -1.06 -0.15 9.63
C ILE A 285 -1.75 -1.38 10.23
N ASN A 286 -1.01 -2.47 10.43
CA ASN A 286 -1.56 -3.70 11.01
C ASN A 286 -1.96 -3.50 12.48
N GLY A 287 -1.17 -2.74 13.23
CA GLY A 287 -1.52 -2.35 14.60
C GLY A 287 -2.83 -1.59 14.67
N GLY A 288 -3.02 -0.59 13.80
CA GLY A 288 -4.28 0.15 13.69
C GLY A 288 -5.46 -0.75 13.31
N ALA A 289 -5.28 -1.66 12.36
CA ALA A 289 -6.32 -2.63 11.97
C ALA A 289 -6.69 -3.59 13.12
N ILE A 290 -5.71 -4.07 13.86
CA ILE A 290 -5.93 -4.92 15.05
C ILE A 290 -6.71 -4.15 16.13
N VAL A 291 -6.30 -2.91 16.43
CA VAL A 291 -7.00 -2.06 17.41
C VAL A 291 -8.46 -1.85 16.98
N ALA A 292 -8.72 -1.53 15.70
CA ALA A 292 -10.07 -1.36 15.19
C ALA A 292 -10.90 -2.64 15.36
N LEU A 293 -10.33 -3.82 15.09
CA LEU A 293 -10.98 -5.11 15.24
C LEU A 293 -11.27 -5.44 16.72
N VAL A 294 -10.34 -5.14 17.63
CA VAL A 294 -10.51 -5.31 19.08
C VAL A 294 -11.64 -4.41 19.60
N VAL A 295 -11.66 -3.14 19.21
CA VAL A 295 -12.72 -2.20 19.61
C VAL A 295 -14.09 -2.69 19.12
N ALA A 296 -14.19 -3.12 17.86
CA ALA A 296 -15.41 -3.72 17.32
C ALA A 296 -15.85 -4.96 18.11
N SER A 297 -14.91 -5.84 18.47
CA SER A 297 -15.16 -7.06 19.25
C SER A 297 -15.65 -6.75 20.66
N LEU A 298 -15.06 -5.75 21.32
CA LEU A 298 -15.49 -5.28 22.64
C LEU A 298 -16.91 -4.68 22.60
N ALA A 299 -17.24 -3.94 21.53
CA ALA A 299 -18.58 -3.42 21.33
C ALA A 299 -19.61 -4.55 21.21
N VAL A 300 -19.29 -5.63 20.48
CA VAL A 300 -20.15 -6.83 20.38
C VAL A 300 -20.28 -7.51 21.74
N ALA A 301 -19.19 -7.72 22.46
CA ALA A 301 -19.19 -8.35 23.77
C ALA A 301 -20.04 -7.55 24.77
N ASN A 302 -19.89 -6.23 24.82
CA ASN A 302 -20.65 -5.33 25.68
C ASN A 302 -22.15 -5.38 25.35
N THR A 303 -22.50 -5.28 24.07
CA THR A 303 -23.91 -5.35 23.61
C THR A 303 -24.53 -6.70 23.93
N THR A 304 -23.79 -7.79 23.72
CA THR A 304 -24.23 -9.15 24.05
C THR A 304 -24.44 -9.30 25.56
N PHE A 305 -23.53 -8.78 26.36
CA PHE A 305 -23.65 -8.80 27.83
C PHE A 305 -24.90 -8.03 28.31
N THR A 306 -25.10 -6.82 27.83
CA THR A 306 -26.28 -6.00 28.16
C THR A 306 -27.58 -6.71 27.76
N ALA A 307 -27.64 -7.29 26.54
CA ALA A 307 -28.76 -8.06 26.07
C ALA A 307 -29.11 -9.24 27.01
N MET A 308 -28.09 -9.91 27.54
CA MET A 308 -28.29 -11.04 28.48
C MET A 308 -28.80 -10.59 29.84
N VAL A 309 -28.32 -9.44 30.33
CA VAL A 309 -28.82 -8.87 31.60
C VAL A 309 -30.28 -8.50 31.49
N GLU A 310 -30.66 -7.87 30.38
CA GLU A 310 -32.07 -7.47 30.12
C GLU A 310 -33.01 -8.68 29.96
N ARG A 311 -32.52 -9.78 29.36
CA ARG A 311 -33.34 -10.97 29.06
C ARG A 311 -33.13 -12.13 30.05
N ARG A 312 -32.58 -11.88 31.23
CA ARG A 312 -32.33 -12.95 32.23
C ARG A 312 -33.55 -13.80 32.52
N ARG A 313 -34.72 -13.17 32.66
CA ARG A 313 -35.99 -13.82 32.93
C ARG A 313 -36.44 -14.71 31.76
N GLU A 314 -36.35 -14.24 30.53
CA GLU A 314 -36.71 -15.03 29.34
C GLU A 314 -35.76 -16.25 29.16
N ILE A 315 -34.45 -16.07 29.38
CA ILE A 315 -33.46 -17.16 29.34
C ILE A 315 -33.77 -18.21 30.42
N GLY A 316 -34.16 -17.76 31.62
CA GLY A 316 -34.57 -18.65 32.69
C GLY A 316 -35.83 -19.47 32.35
N LEU A 317 -36.85 -18.81 31.80
CA LEU A 317 -38.07 -19.46 31.34
C LEU A 317 -37.82 -20.51 30.25
N TRP A 318 -36.96 -20.23 29.27
CA TRP A 318 -36.61 -21.21 28.25
C TRP A 318 -35.92 -22.45 28.82
N ARG A 319 -35.14 -22.30 29.87
CA ARG A 319 -34.53 -23.44 30.57
C ARG A 319 -35.52 -24.26 31.34
N VAL A 320 -36.52 -23.65 31.97
CA VAL A 320 -37.60 -24.35 32.67
C VAL A 320 -38.47 -25.16 31.69
N VAL A 321 -38.70 -24.64 30.48
CA VAL A 321 -39.43 -25.33 29.40
C VAL A 321 -38.59 -26.39 28.68
N GLY A 322 -37.33 -26.59 29.07
CA GLY A 322 -36.48 -27.70 28.59
C GLY A 322 -35.44 -27.35 27.54
N ALA A 323 -35.16 -26.06 27.29
CA ALA A 323 -34.12 -25.65 26.36
C ALA A 323 -32.73 -26.06 26.88
N THR A 324 -31.93 -26.76 26.05
CA THR A 324 -30.56 -27.19 26.39
C THR A 324 -29.63 -25.96 26.35
N ARG A 325 -28.52 -26.06 27.14
CA ARG A 325 -27.48 -25.02 27.13
C ARG A 325 -26.93 -24.77 25.73
N ARG A 326 -26.71 -25.84 24.96
CA ARG A 326 -26.17 -25.77 23.60
C ARG A 326 -27.10 -24.96 22.66
N GLN A 327 -28.41 -25.17 22.76
CA GLN A 327 -29.41 -24.42 21.97
C GLN A 327 -29.42 -22.94 22.33
N LEU A 328 -29.30 -22.59 23.62
CA LEU A 328 -29.21 -21.20 24.08
C LEU A 328 -27.94 -20.52 23.61
N VAL A 329 -26.78 -21.19 23.75
CA VAL A 329 -25.49 -20.67 23.31
C VAL A 329 -25.49 -20.46 21.80
N SER A 330 -25.90 -21.45 21.01
CA SER A 330 -25.91 -21.35 19.56
C SER A 330 -26.84 -20.22 19.06
N ARG A 331 -27.99 -20.02 19.69
CA ARG A 331 -28.91 -18.94 19.35
C ARG A 331 -28.33 -17.55 19.63
N LEU A 332 -27.74 -17.33 20.81
CA LEU A 332 -27.18 -16.05 21.20
C LEU A 332 -25.90 -15.71 20.40
N VAL A 333 -25.07 -16.71 20.11
CA VAL A 333 -23.91 -16.52 19.22
C VAL A 333 -24.36 -16.23 17.79
N LEU A 334 -25.42 -16.92 17.30
CA LEU A 334 -25.99 -16.64 15.97
C LEU A 334 -26.51 -15.20 15.86
N GLU A 335 -27.15 -14.66 16.91
CA GLU A 335 -27.62 -13.28 16.95
C GLU A 335 -26.42 -12.30 16.84
N ALA A 336 -25.31 -12.55 17.56
CA ALA A 336 -24.11 -11.74 17.47
C ALA A 336 -23.44 -11.83 16.09
N VAL A 337 -23.39 -13.03 15.50
CA VAL A 337 -22.85 -13.25 14.14
C VAL A 337 -23.67 -12.54 13.09
N LEU A 338 -25.00 -12.60 13.17
CA LEU A 338 -25.89 -11.90 12.21
C LEU A 338 -25.72 -10.38 12.28
N LEU A 339 -25.58 -9.82 13.48
CA LEU A 339 -25.24 -8.41 13.66
C LEU A 339 -23.88 -8.07 13.03
N ALA A 340 -22.89 -8.93 13.22
CA ALA A 340 -21.56 -8.73 12.66
C ALA A 340 -21.56 -8.87 11.14
N VAL A 341 -22.31 -9.80 10.58
CA VAL A 341 -22.50 -9.92 9.12
C VAL A 341 -23.14 -8.67 8.55
N ALA A 342 -24.21 -8.16 9.18
CA ALA A 342 -24.85 -6.93 8.74
C ALA A 342 -23.89 -5.72 8.83
N GLY A 343 -23.23 -5.55 9.98
CA GLY A 343 -22.24 -4.48 10.17
C GLY A 343 -21.05 -4.58 9.21
N SER A 344 -20.49 -5.80 9.00
CA SER A 344 -19.38 -5.99 8.07
C SER A 344 -19.78 -5.77 6.61
N THR A 345 -21.00 -6.14 6.21
CA THR A 345 -21.49 -5.86 4.85
C THR A 345 -21.62 -4.35 4.61
N ILE A 346 -22.23 -3.63 5.56
CA ILE A 346 -22.36 -2.17 5.50
C ILE A 346 -20.96 -1.52 5.49
N GLY A 347 -20.10 -1.94 6.41
CA GLY A 347 -18.74 -1.42 6.52
C GLY A 347 -17.88 -1.71 5.29
N LEU A 348 -18.01 -2.90 4.70
CA LEU A 348 -17.30 -3.28 3.47
C LEU A 348 -17.76 -2.41 2.29
N VAL A 349 -19.08 -2.28 2.06
CA VAL A 349 -19.60 -1.43 0.98
C VAL A 349 -19.17 0.01 1.18
N ALA A 350 -19.34 0.57 2.37
CA ALA A 350 -18.92 1.93 2.68
C ALA A 350 -17.40 2.11 2.56
N GLY A 351 -16.61 1.14 3.01
CA GLY A 351 -15.15 1.14 2.89
C GLY A 351 -14.67 1.09 1.44
N LEU A 352 -15.30 0.27 0.60
CA LEU A 352 -15.00 0.20 -0.84
C LEU A 352 -15.36 1.51 -1.54
N LEU A 353 -16.53 2.08 -1.27
CA LEU A 353 -16.93 3.39 -1.82
C LEU A 353 -15.99 4.52 -1.36
N ALA A 354 -15.60 4.52 -0.09
CA ALA A 354 -14.65 5.49 0.43
C ALA A 354 -13.27 5.35 -0.24
N THR A 355 -12.80 4.11 -0.42
CA THR A 355 -11.54 3.82 -1.10
C THR A 355 -11.57 4.30 -2.56
N ASP A 356 -12.66 4.03 -3.28
CA ASP A 356 -12.83 4.45 -4.67
C ASP A 356 -12.88 5.99 -4.79
N SER A 357 -13.66 6.65 -3.94
CA SER A 357 -13.75 8.11 -3.89
C SER A 357 -12.40 8.77 -3.56
N LEU A 358 -11.64 8.21 -2.60
CA LEU A 358 -10.32 8.70 -2.25
C LEU A 358 -9.30 8.46 -3.38
N ASN A 359 -9.38 7.32 -4.07
CA ASN A 359 -8.54 7.06 -5.24
C ASN A 359 -8.85 8.04 -6.38
N ALA A 360 -10.13 8.31 -6.67
CA ALA A 360 -10.52 9.29 -7.69
C ALA A 360 -9.98 10.70 -7.38
N LEU A 361 -9.95 11.08 -6.10
CA LEU A 361 -9.34 12.34 -5.66
C LEU A 361 -7.81 12.32 -5.82
N THR A 362 -7.17 11.24 -5.41
CA THR A 362 -5.69 11.13 -5.45
C THR A 362 -5.16 10.88 -6.86
N GLU A 363 -5.92 10.27 -7.77
CA GLU A 363 -5.58 10.17 -9.20
C GLU A 363 -5.43 11.55 -9.85
N ARG A 364 -6.29 12.51 -9.49
CA ARG A 364 -6.14 13.92 -9.94
C ARG A 364 -4.86 14.58 -9.40
N LEU A 365 -4.34 14.09 -8.27
CA LEU A 365 -3.13 14.58 -7.62
C LEU A 365 -1.87 13.77 -7.98
N GLY A 366 -2.01 12.66 -8.73
CA GLY A 366 -0.86 11.90 -9.23
C GLY A 366 -1.02 10.38 -9.31
N SER A 367 -1.57 9.72 -8.31
CA SER A 367 -1.72 8.25 -8.34
C SER A 367 -2.72 7.74 -7.31
N PRO A 368 -3.40 6.61 -7.56
CA PRO A 368 -4.24 5.97 -6.57
C PRO A 368 -3.39 5.49 -5.38
N VAL A 369 -3.86 5.76 -4.18
CA VAL A 369 -3.14 5.44 -2.93
C VAL A 369 -3.57 4.09 -2.36
N PHE A 370 -4.77 3.62 -2.69
CA PHE A 370 -5.37 2.43 -2.11
C PHE A 370 -5.49 1.32 -3.14
N LEU A 371 -5.09 0.09 -2.77
CA LEU A 371 -5.21 -1.10 -3.61
C LEU A 371 -6.16 -2.11 -2.96
N ILE A 372 -7.29 -2.36 -3.61
CA ILE A 372 -8.26 -3.36 -3.17
C ILE A 372 -7.87 -4.71 -3.76
N THR A 373 -7.68 -5.71 -2.90
CA THR A 373 -7.41 -7.10 -3.29
C THR A 373 -8.53 -8.03 -2.85
N ALA A 374 -8.74 -9.14 -3.56
CA ALA A 374 -9.71 -10.15 -3.16
C ALA A 374 -9.44 -10.71 -1.75
N ARG A 375 -8.16 -10.80 -1.37
CA ARG A 375 -7.74 -11.21 -0.03
C ARG A 375 -8.24 -10.24 1.04
N LEU A 376 -8.11 -8.93 0.81
CA LEU A 376 -8.58 -7.89 1.73
C LEU A 376 -10.10 -7.93 1.88
N VAL A 377 -10.83 -8.03 0.76
CA VAL A 377 -12.29 -8.15 0.77
C VAL A 377 -12.74 -9.40 1.54
N GLY A 378 -12.10 -10.54 1.29
CA GLY A 378 -12.37 -11.78 2.03
C GLY A 378 -12.09 -11.65 3.54
N ALA A 379 -10.97 -11.03 3.92
CA ALA A 379 -10.63 -10.78 5.31
C ALA A 379 -11.66 -9.84 5.99
N ALA A 380 -12.02 -8.74 5.34
CA ALA A 380 -13.02 -7.78 5.85
C ALA A 380 -14.43 -8.37 5.98
N ALA A 381 -14.77 -9.34 5.14
CA ALA A 381 -16.06 -10.04 5.21
C ALA A 381 -16.10 -11.12 6.31
N LEU A 382 -14.97 -11.85 6.54
CA LEU A 382 -14.96 -13.03 7.40
C LEU A 382 -14.45 -12.76 8.82
N LEU A 383 -13.44 -11.89 9.00
CA LEU A 383 -12.84 -11.66 10.33
C LEU A 383 -13.83 -11.08 11.34
N PRO A 384 -14.65 -10.05 11.03
CA PRO A 384 -15.56 -9.49 12.02
C PRO A 384 -16.63 -10.48 12.52
N PRO A 385 -17.32 -11.27 11.68
CA PRO A 385 -18.23 -12.31 12.15
C PRO A 385 -17.54 -13.39 13.02
N MET A 386 -16.34 -13.80 12.66
CA MET A 386 -15.56 -14.75 13.48
C MET A 386 -15.21 -14.16 14.84
N MET A 387 -14.72 -12.94 14.87
CA MET A 387 -14.39 -12.23 16.12
C MET A 387 -15.64 -11.98 16.97
N ALA A 388 -16.77 -11.65 16.35
CA ALA A 388 -18.05 -11.48 17.05
C ALA A 388 -18.51 -12.80 17.71
N ALA A 389 -18.38 -13.92 17.01
CA ALA A 389 -18.66 -15.24 17.58
C ALA A 389 -17.80 -15.53 18.80
N LEU A 390 -16.46 -15.28 18.69
CA LEU A 390 -15.53 -15.47 19.78
C LEU A 390 -15.81 -14.52 20.97
N ALA A 391 -16.07 -13.24 20.70
CA ALA A 391 -16.34 -12.22 21.70
C ALA A 391 -17.68 -12.47 22.45
N ALA A 392 -18.65 -13.08 21.78
CA ALA A 392 -19.94 -13.43 22.41
C ALA A 392 -19.85 -14.67 23.32
N LEU A 393 -18.90 -15.59 23.10
CA LEU A 393 -18.80 -16.84 23.85
C LEU A 393 -18.67 -16.67 25.38
N PRO A 394 -17.72 -15.83 25.91
CA PRO A 394 -17.53 -15.71 27.36
C PRO A 394 -18.80 -15.20 28.11
N PRO A 395 -19.48 -14.12 27.67
CA PRO A 395 -20.67 -13.65 28.34
C PRO A 395 -21.83 -14.67 28.24
N VAL A 396 -22.00 -15.29 27.06
CA VAL A 396 -23.04 -16.31 26.85
C VAL A 396 -22.81 -17.53 27.75
N TRP A 397 -21.60 -18.00 27.83
CA TRP A 397 -21.23 -19.17 28.64
C TRP A 397 -21.44 -18.90 30.16
N ARG A 398 -21.09 -17.71 30.64
CA ARG A 398 -21.33 -17.31 32.04
C ARG A 398 -22.84 -17.21 32.33
N ALA A 399 -23.64 -16.62 31.44
CA ALA A 399 -25.07 -16.48 31.61
C ALA A 399 -25.82 -17.84 31.67
N THR A 400 -25.37 -18.81 30.87
CA THR A 400 -26.01 -20.14 30.79
C THR A 400 -25.59 -21.09 31.91
N ARG A 401 -24.56 -20.79 32.71
CA ARG A 401 -24.11 -21.62 33.85
C ARG A 401 -24.93 -21.37 35.12
N ARG A 402 -25.62 -20.28 35.29
CA ARG A 402 -26.42 -19.96 36.49
C ARG A 402 -27.60 -20.92 36.63
N PRO A 403 -27.93 -21.38 37.83
CA PRO A 403 -29.05 -22.30 38.06
C PRO A 403 -30.38 -21.58 37.75
N PRO A 404 -31.37 -22.28 37.18
CA PRO A 404 -32.70 -21.69 36.84
C PRO A 404 -33.48 -21.21 38.06
N THR A 405 -33.19 -21.74 39.27
CA THR A 405 -33.84 -21.33 40.51
C THR A 405 -33.57 -19.90 40.92
N GLU A 406 -32.46 -19.30 40.57
CA GLU A 406 -32.17 -17.88 40.80
C GLU A 406 -33.00 -16.95 39.90
N ALA A 407 -33.33 -17.37 38.68
CA ALA A 407 -34.14 -16.57 37.74
C ALA A 407 -35.61 -16.43 38.16
N VAL A 408 -36.11 -17.38 38.97
CA VAL A 408 -37.49 -17.38 39.48
C VAL A 408 -37.62 -16.63 40.83
N ARG A 409 -36.51 -16.52 41.58
CA ARG A 409 -36.51 -15.92 42.93
C ARG A 409 -36.53 -14.36 42.91
N TYR A 410 -36.23 -13.75 41.80
CA TYR A 410 -36.27 -12.30 41.57
C TYR A 410 -37.47 -11.88 40.66
N ALA A 411 -38.48 -12.71 40.56
CA ALA A 411 -39.76 -12.41 39.99
C ALA A 411 -40.76 -12.03 41.12
#